data_6e6f846d3d103093196e8deeeed260e3
#
_entry.id   6e6f846d3d103093196e8deeeed260e3
#
_cell.length_a   1.000
_cell.length_b   1.000
_cell.length_c   1.000
_cell.angle_alpha   90.00
_cell.angle_beta   90.00
_cell.angle_gamma   90.00
#
_symmetry.space_group_name_H-M   'P 1'
#
loop_
_entity.id
_entity.type
_entity.pdbx_description
1 polymer ?
#
loop_
_entity_poly.entity_id
_entity_poly.type
_entity_poly.pdbx_seq_one_letter_code
_entity_poly.pdbx_strand_id
1 'polypeptide(L)'
;DKLPREGGFLLVCNHLSNIDPVCLLWVMMKADIPVRIMAKSELFKVPLLGGAMRQMKLLPVNRRAKDPGAILASAAQALREGECVAIYPEGTLTLDPDLWPMRIKTGAARLALDTGAAVIPFIHWGEQKIMRSGSALIDFRPRRRVSVRIGDPIPLEDLCRESGSADHEAVEEATKRIQRVMIEEVAALRGEEAPTGVWDRKLKERVDY
;
A
#
# COMPACT_ATOMS: atom_id res chain seq x y z
N ASP A 1 -18.90 -0.27 2.15
CA ASP A 1 -19.63 0.32 1.00
C ASP A 1 -18.74 1.16 0.06
N LYS A 2 -17.47 1.43 0.43
CA LYS A 2 -16.51 2.21 -0.40
C LYS A 2 -15.66 1.35 -1.34
N LEU A 3 -15.65 0.04 -1.16
CA LEU A 3 -14.89 -0.86 -2.03
C LEU A 3 -15.71 -1.22 -3.28
N PRO A 4 -15.12 -1.10 -4.49
CA PRO A 4 -15.77 -1.53 -5.72
C PRO A 4 -16.14 -3.02 -5.67
N ARG A 5 -17.29 -3.37 -6.25
CA ARG A 5 -17.73 -4.75 -6.40
C ARG A 5 -17.44 -5.31 -7.78
N GLU A 6 -17.13 -4.42 -8.72
CA GLU A 6 -16.81 -4.76 -10.11
C GLU A 6 -15.56 -4.00 -10.53
N GLY A 7 -14.79 -4.61 -11.43
CA GLY A 7 -13.54 -4.07 -11.93
C GLY A 7 -12.37 -4.20 -10.95
N GLY A 8 -11.15 -4.12 -11.47
CA GLY A 8 -9.93 -4.13 -10.67
C GLY A 8 -9.70 -2.80 -9.97
N PHE A 9 -9.22 -2.85 -8.73
CA PHE A 9 -8.85 -1.65 -7.99
C PHE A 9 -7.59 -1.85 -7.14
N LEU A 10 -6.91 -0.75 -6.87
CA LEU A 10 -5.65 -0.73 -6.16
C LEU A 10 -5.83 -0.16 -4.75
N LEU A 11 -5.55 -0.97 -3.73
CA LEU A 11 -5.47 -0.49 -2.35
C LEU A 11 -4.07 0.05 -2.07
N VAL A 12 -3.98 1.30 -1.61
CA VAL A 12 -2.74 1.91 -1.11
C VAL A 12 -2.76 1.95 0.40
N CYS A 13 -1.82 1.24 1.03
CA CYS A 13 -1.80 0.99 2.46
C CYS A 13 -0.59 1.67 3.11
N ASN A 14 -0.75 2.24 4.31
CA ASN A 14 0.37 2.62 5.16
C ASN A 14 1.00 1.36 5.79
N HIS A 15 2.25 1.43 6.24
CA HIS A 15 2.99 0.24 6.67
C HIS A 15 3.67 0.42 8.02
N LEU A 16 3.05 -0.06 9.08
CA LEU A 16 3.45 0.15 10.48
C LEU A 16 4.10 -1.09 11.11
N SER A 17 3.70 -2.28 10.65
CA SER A 17 4.03 -3.55 11.29
C SER A 17 4.09 -4.70 10.27
N ASN A 18 4.85 -5.73 10.59
CA ASN A 18 4.87 -6.96 9.79
C ASN A 18 3.52 -7.72 9.83
N ILE A 19 2.62 -7.38 10.75
CA ILE A 19 1.28 -7.99 10.85
C ILE A 19 0.23 -7.27 10.00
N ASP A 20 0.54 -6.09 9.43
CA ASP A 20 -0.39 -5.31 8.61
C ASP A 20 -1.05 -6.12 7.49
N PRO A 21 -0.33 -6.97 6.73
CA PRO A 21 -0.95 -7.79 5.70
C PRO A 21 -2.00 -8.77 6.24
N VAL A 22 -1.83 -9.24 7.47
CA VAL A 22 -2.80 -10.14 8.12
C VAL A 22 -4.09 -9.39 8.44
N CYS A 23 -3.97 -8.17 8.96
CA CYS A 23 -5.12 -7.30 9.22
C CYS A 23 -5.86 -6.94 7.94
N LEU A 24 -5.12 -6.59 6.88
CA LEU A 24 -5.69 -6.32 5.57
C LEU A 24 -6.46 -7.55 5.03
N LEU A 25 -5.83 -8.73 5.02
CA LEU A 25 -6.48 -9.97 4.58
C LEU A 25 -7.75 -10.26 5.37
N TRP A 26 -7.72 -10.06 6.69
CA TRP A 26 -8.89 -10.28 7.53
C TRP A 26 -10.06 -9.34 7.17
N VAL A 27 -9.78 -8.05 6.96
CA VAL A 27 -10.80 -7.07 6.57
C VAL A 27 -11.38 -7.39 5.20
N MET A 28 -10.52 -7.70 4.22
CA MET A 28 -10.94 -8.02 2.85
C MET A 28 -11.73 -9.33 2.78
N MET A 29 -11.35 -10.33 3.59
CA MET A 29 -12.12 -11.57 3.75
C MET A 29 -13.52 -11.30 4.34
N LYS A 30 -13.65 -10.39 5.31
CA LYS A 30 -14.95 -9.97 5.85
C LYS A 30 -15.80 -9.21 4.84
N ALA A 31 -15.17 -8.53 3.90
CA ALA A 31 -15.84 -7.84 2.79
C ALA A 31 -16.19 -8.78 1.62
N ASP A 32 -15.76 -10.05 1.69
CA ASP A 32 -15.88 -11.04 0.61
C ASP A 32 -15.22 -10.58 -0.71
N ILE A 33 -14.04 -9.95 -0.57
CA ILE A 33 -13.24 -9.46 -1.69
C ILE A 33 -11.85 -10.12 -1.64
N PRO A 34 -11.51 -11.00 -2.58
CA PRO A 34 -10.16 -11.53 -2.71
C PRO A 34 -9.16 -10.41 -3.00
N VAL A 35 -8.04 -10.39 -2.27
CA VAL A 35 -6.99 -9.36 -2.45
C VAL A 35 -5.64 -9.98 -2.74
N ARG A 36 -4.95 -9.44 -3.74
CA ARG A 36 -3.58 -9.78 -4.11
C ARG A 36 -2.60 -8.79 -3.49
N ILE A 37 -1.91 -9.18 -2.44
CA ILE A 37 -0.95 -8.30 -1.78
C ILE A 37 0.41 -8.43 -2.45
N MET A 38 1.03 -7.31 -2.78
CA MET A 38 2.40 -7.25 -3.31
C MET A 38 3.41 -7.44 -2.17
N ALA A 39 4.21 -8.51 -2.23
CA ALA A 39 5.17 -8.85 -1.20
C ALA A 39 6.57 -9.16 -1.76
N LYS A 40 7.61 -9.00 -0.95
CA LYS A 40 9.00 -9.30 -1.37
C LYS A 40 9.14 -10.74 -1.86
N SER A 41 9.73 -10.93 -3.03
CA SER A 41 9.97 -12.25 -3.62
C SER A 41 10.79 -13.19 -2.72
N GLU A 42 11.68 -12.65 -1.90
CA GLU A 42 12.47 -13.41 -0.94
C GLU A 42 11.61 -14.15 0.10
N LEU A 43 10.46 -13.56 0.49
CA LEU A 43 9.54 -14.18 1.46
C LEU A 43 8.91 -15.48 0.92
N PHE A 44 8.75 -15.59 -0.39
CA PHE A 44 8.21 -16.79 -1.04
C PHE A 44 9.18 -17.97 -1.00
N LYS A 45 10.44 -17.75 -0.65
CA LYS A 45 11.48 -18.77 -0.48
C LYS A 45 11.52 -19.35 0.94
N VAL A 46 10.87 -18.69 1.90
CA VAL A 46 10.82 -19.14 3.29
C VAL A 46 9.92 -20.39 3.39
N PRO A 47 10.38 -21.51 3.95
CA PRO A 47 9.56 -22.70 4.14
C PRO A 47 8.26 -22.38 4.88
N LEU A 48 7.19 -23.07 4.56
CA LEU A 48 5.83 -22.88 5.06
C LEU A 48 5.22 -21.51 4.68
N LEU A 49 5.88 -20.40 5.00
CA LEU A 49 5.41 -19.05 4.67
C LEU A 49 5.24 -18.87 3.15
N GLY A 50 6.24 -19.24 2.36
CA GLY A 50 6.17 -19.11 0.90
C GLY A 50 5.07 -19.99 0.28
N GLY A 51 4.79 -21.14 0.88
CA GLY A 51 3.67 -22.01 0.50
C GLY A 51 2.33 -21.32 0.74
N ALA A 52 2.12 -20.79 1.95
CA ALA A 52 0.90 -20.04 2.31
C ALA A 52 0.71 -18.81 1.42
N MET A 53 1.78 -18.02 1.17
CA MET A 53 1.71 -16.83 0.30
C MET A 53 1.31 -17.19 -1.14
N ARG A 54 1.81 -18.31 -1.69
CA ARG A 54 1.39 -18.79 -3.01
C ARG A 54 -0.05 -19.26 -3.03
N GLN A 55 -0.50 -19.97 -1.99
CA GLN A 55 -1.88 -20.42 -1.88
C GLN A 55 -2.85 -19.24 -1.78
N MET A 56 -2.47 -18.18 -1.06
CA MET A 56 -3.22 -16.91 -1.01
C MET A 56 -3.04 -16.05 -2.25
N LYS A 57 -2.33 -16.55 -3.27
CA LYS A 57 -2.08 -15.86 -4.55
C LYS A 57 -1.44 -14.47 -4.38
N LEU A 58 -0.58 -14.25 -3.37
CA LEU A 58 0.15 -13.01 -3.22
C LEU A 58 1.11 -12.79 -4.41
N LEU A 59 1.36 -11.53 -4.75
CA LEU A 59 2.18 -11.15 -5.89
C LEU A 59 3.65 -10.96 -5.48
N PRO A 60 4.60 -11.78 -5.97
CA PRO A 60 6.00 -11.61 -5.66
C PRO A 60 6.59 -10.41 -6.37
N VAL A 61 7.24 -9.52 -5.62
CA VAL A 61 7.92 -8.33 -6.13
C VAL A 61 9.42 -8.50 -6.02
N ASN A 62 10.08 -8.60 -7.16
CA ASN A 62 11.54 -8.58 -7.21
C ASN A 62 12.06 -7.14 -7.24
N ARG A 63 12.36 -6.58 -6.08
CA ARG A 63 12.85 -5.19 -5.94
C ARG A 63 14.25 -4.94 -6.51
N ARG A 64 14.96 -6.00 -6.91
CA ARG A 64 16.29 -5.93 -7.53
C ARG A 64 16.23 -6.01 -9.05
N ALA A 65 15.06 -6.22 -9.64
CA ALA A 65 14.91 -6.18 -11.10
C ALA A 65 15.29 -4.80 -11.61
N LYS A 66 16.02 -4.77 -12.73
CA LYS A 66 16.48 -3.52 -13.34
C LYS A 66 15.34 -2.79 -14.04
N ASP A 67 14.32 -3.51 -14.46
CA ASP A 67 13.14 -2.98 -15.14
C ASP A 67 12.00 -2.75 -14.16
N PRO A 68 11.60 -1.49 -13.87
CA PRO A 68 10.43 -1.19 -13.05
C PRO A 68 9.12 -1.75 -13.60
N GLY A 69 8.96 -1.82 -14.91
CA GLY A 69 7.78 -2.37 -15.58
C GLY A 69 7.60 -3.85 -15.26
N ALA A 70 8.68 -4.64 -15.35
CA ALA A 70 8.65 -6.05 -14.99
C ALA A 70 8.30 -6.30 -13.51
N ILE A 71 8.62 -5.35 -12.62
CA ILE A 71 8.27 -5.45 -11.19
C ILE A 71 6.76 -5.36 -11.00
N LEU A 72 6.08 -4.55 -11.80
CA LEU A 72 4.66 -4.23 -11.66
C LEU A 72 3.77 -5.05 -12.61
N ALA A 73 4.35 -5.77 -13.56
CA ALA A 73 3.60 -6.45 -14.64
C ALA A 73 2.51 -7.41 -14.10
N SER A 74 2.83 -8.22 -13.09
CA SER A 74 1.86 -9.14 -12.51
C SER A 74 0.73 -8.43 -11.76
N ALA A 75 1.02 -7.30 -11.14
CA ALA A 75 0.01 -6.48 -10.47
C ALA A 75 -0.89 -5.77 -11.49
N ALA A 76 -0.30 -5.23 -12.56
CA ALA A 76 -1.04 -4.61 -13.65
C ALA A 76 -1.97 -5.62 -14.37
N GLN A 77 -1.49 -6.86 -14.56
CA GLN A 77 -2.31 -7.93 -15.12
C GLN A 77 -3.50 -8.25 -14.21
N ALA A 78 -3.27 -8.46 -12.91
CA ALA A 78 -4.32 -8.75 -11.94
C ALA A 78 -5.40 -7.64 -11.92
N LEU A 79 -4.97 -6.36 -11.96
CA LEU A 79 -5.90 -5.22 -12.05
C LEU A 79 -6.76 -5.25 -13.32
N ARG A 80 -6.15 -5.56 -14.49
CA ARG A 80 -6.90 -5.70 -15.77
C ARG A 80 -7.86 -6.87 -15.77
N GLU A 81 -7.55 -7.92 -15.02
CA GLU A 81 -8.40 -9.10 -14.82
C GLU A 81 -9.54 -8.85 -13.81
N GLY A 82 -9.66 -7.62 -13.29
CA GLY A 82 -10.72 -7.24 -12.36
C GLY A 82 -10.43 -7.58 -10.89
N GLU A 83 -9.17 -7.91 -10.55
CA GLU A 83 -8.81 -8.28 -9.19
C GLU A 83 -8.45 -7.07 -8.33
N CYS A 84 -8.64 -7.20 -7.02
CA CYS A 84 -8.13 -6.23 -6.04
C CYS A 84 -6.65 -6.49 -5.78
N VAL A 85 -5.83 -5.45 -5.95
CA VAL A 85 -4.40 -5.49 -5.63
C VAL A 85 -4.10 -4.53 -4.47
N ALA A 86 -3.29 -4.96 -3.51
CA ALA A 86 -2.85 -4.11 -2.42
C ALA A 86 -1.34 -3.88 -2.46
N ILE A 87 -0.94 -2.62 -2.32
CA ILE A 87 0.45 -2.19 -2.29
C ILE A 87 0.73 -1.34 -1.05
N TYR A 88 1.92 -1.53 -0.48
CA TYR A 88 2.51 -0.65 0.52
C TYR A 88 3.50 0.27 -0.20
N PRO A 89 3.09 1.48 -0.63
CA PRO A 89 3.87 2.27 -1.58
C PRO A 89 5.16 2.85 -0.97
N GLU A 90 5.26 2.91 0.34
CA GLU A 90 6.51 3.23 1.06
C GLU A 90 7.61 2.19 0.75
N GLY A 91 7.21 0.96 0.47
CA GLY A 91 8.08 -0.15 0.12
C GLY A 91 8.86 -0.76 1.30
N THR A 92 8.60 -0.32 2.51
CA THR A 92 9.10 -0.87 3.78
C THR A 92 8.21 -0.36 4.90
N LEU A 93 8.36 -0.91 6.11
CA LEU A 93 7.76 -0.32 7.31
C LEU A 93 8.21 1.14 7.44
N THR A 94 7.31 2.00 7.93
CA THR A 94 7.66 3.39 8.14
C THR A 94 8.85 3.52 9.08
N LEU A 95 9.74 4.44 8.76
CA LEU A 95 10.88 4.86 9.59
C LEU A 95 10.67 6.27 10.16
N ASP A 96 9.50 6.85 9.89
CA ASP A 96 9.11 8.11 10.52
C ASP A 96 8.99 7.89 12.04
N PRO A 97 9.66 8.70 12.87
CA PRO A 97 9.64 8.56 14.33
C PRO A 97 8.23 8.61 14.93
N ASP A 98 7.34 9.39 14.29
CA ASP A 98 5.96 9.59 14.74
C ASP A 98 4.97 8.66 14.00
N LEU A 99 5.51 7.70 13.22
CA LEU A 99 4.77 6.68 12.49
C LEU A 99 3.81 7.23 11.41
N TRP A 100 4.13 8.37 10.83
CA TRP A 100 3.44 8.88 9.65
C TRP A 100 3.91 8.16 8.38
N PRO A 101 3.10 8.17 7.32
CA PRO A 101 3.54 7.67 6.02
C PRO A 101 4.78 8.41 5.53
N MET A 102 5.80 7.66 5.14
CA MET A 102 7.01 8.21 4.53
C MET A 102 6.77 8.56 3.07
N ARG A 103 7.78 9.19 2.45
CA ARG A 103 7.81 9.39 1.01
C ARG A 103 7.58 8.09 0.27
N ILE A 104 6.50 8.05 -0.51
CA ILE A 104 6.11 6.87 -1.27
C ILE A 104 6.90 6.76 -2.59
N LYS A 105 6.90 5.56 -3.17
CA LYS A 105 7.45 5.28 -4.48
C LYS A 105 6.38 5.41 -5.56
N THR A 106 6.80 5.59 -6.79
CA THR A 106 5.91 5.79 -7.94
C THR A 106 5.12 4.54 -8.39
N GLY A 107 5.32 3.38 -7.74
CA GLY A 107 4.72 2.12 -8.19
C GLY A 107 3.20 2.12 -8.20
N ALA A 108 2.55 2.73 -7.20
CA ALA A 108 1.10 2.85 -7.16
C ALA A 108 0.56 3.75 -8.27
N ALA A 109 1.19 4.91 -8.48
CA ALA A 109 0.84 5.84 -9.56
C ALA A 109 0.99 5.19 -10.94
N ARG A 110 2.11 4.47 -11.18
CA ARG A 110 2.32 3.74 -12.44
C ARG A 110 1.25 2.70 -12.69
N LEU A 111 0.90 1.89 -11.68
CA LEU A 111 -0.18 0.90 -11.80
C LEU A 111 -1.51 1.56 -12.15
N ALA A 112 -1.87 2.64 -11.46
CA ALA A 112 -3.10 3.36 -11.73
C ALA A 112 -3.15 3.90 -13.17
N LEU A 113 -2.10 4.60 -13.62
CA LEU A 113 -2.04 5.21 -14.96
C LEU A 113 -1.97 4.16 -16.09
N ASP A 114 -1.32 3.01 -15.87
CA ASP A 114 -1.20 1.94 -16.87
C ASP A 114 -2.44 1.07 -16.99
N THR A 115 -3.32 1.07 -15.99
CA THR A 115 -4.47 0.17 -15.94
C THR A 115 -5.82 0.90 -15.88
N GLY A 116 -5.84 2.18 -15.53
CA GLY A 116 -7.06 2.93 -15.23
C GLY A 116 -7.77 2.47 -13.95
N ALA A 117 -7.13 1.61 -13.15
CA ALA A 117 -7.72 1.09 -11.92
C ALA A 117 -7.91 2.18 -10.87
N ALA A 118 -9.07 2.21 -10.22
CA ALA A 118 -9.34 3.11 -9.10
C ALA A 118 -8.35 2.86 -7.95
N VAL A 119 -7.81 3.94 -7.38
CA VAL A 119 -6.89 3.89 -6.24
C VAL A 119 -7.63 4.26 -4.98
N ILE A 120 -7.64 3.37 -4.00
CA ILE A 120 -8.39 3.52 -2.76
C ILE A 120 -7.45 3.45 -1.57
N PRO A 121 -7.45 4.45 -0.69
CA PRO A 121 -6.68 4.41 0.55
C PRO A 121 -7.25 3.35 1.50
N PHE A 122 -6.39 2.45 1.96
CA PHE A 122 -6.67 1.51 3.04
C PHE A 122 -5.72 1.81 4.19
N ILE A 123 -6.18 2.60 5.12
CA ILE A 123 -5.37 3.11 6.23
C ILE A 123 -5.74 2.36 7.50
N HIS A 124 -4.72 1.97 8.26
CA HIS A 124 -4.87 1.23 9.49
C HIS A 124 -3.95 1.77 10.59
N TRP A 125 -4.34 1.53 11.84
CA TRP A 125 -3.62 2.01 13.02
C TRP A 125 -3.85 1.08 14.20
N GLY A 126 -2.79 0.71 14.89
CA GLY A 126 -2.85 -0.11 16.10
C GLY A 126 -2.01 -1.38 16.02
N GLU A 127 -1.66 -1.88 14.84
CA GLU A 127 -0.87 -3.07 14.59
C GLU A 127 0.53 -2.96 15.21
N GLN A 128 1.13 -1.79 15.19
CA GLN A 128 2.42 -1.50 15.82
C GLN A 128 2.41 -1.69 17.34
N LYS A 129 1.21 -1.71 17.95
CA LYS A 129 1.03 -2.02 19.39
C LYS A 129 0.96 -3.53 19.65
N ILE A 130 0.66 -4.32 18.62
CA ILE A 130 0.61 -5.78 18.65
C ILE A 130 1.98 -6.34 18.28
N MET A 131 2.58 -5.85 17.22
CA MET A 131 3.91 -6.24 16.76
C MET A 131 4.69 -4.98 16.36
N ARG A 132 5.69 -4.63 17.12
CA ARG A 132 6.53 -3.44 16.84
C ARG A 132 7.33 -3.63 15.56
N SER A 133 7.60 -2.54 14.86
CA SER A 133 8.50 -2.52 13.71
C SER A 133 9.86 -3.14 14.10
N GLY A 134 10.35 -4.05 13.25
CA GLY A 134 11.62 -4.73 13.49
C GLY A 134 11.60 -5.85 14.55
N SER A 135 10.47 -6.10 15.21
CA SER A 135 10.31 -7.20 16.17
C SER A 135 9.60 -8.40 15.53
N ALA A 136 9.95 -9.59 15.97
CA ALA A 136 9.19 -10.83 15.71
C ALA A 136 8.26 -11.20 16.88
N LEU A 137 8.29 -10.43 17.97
CA LEU A 137 7.48 -10.69 19.16
C LEU A 137 6.10 -10.08 19.00
N ILE A 138 5.06 -10.89 19.24
CA ILE A 138 3.68 -10.49 19.23
C ILE A 138 3.23 -10.22 20.67
N ASP A 139 2.66 -9.06 20.91
CA ASP A 139 2.07 -8.70 22.20
C ASP A 139 0.59 -9.15 22.23
N PHE A 140 0.34 -10.27 22.87
CA PHE A 140 -1.00 -10.88 23.02
C PHE A 140 -1.83 -10.27 24.15
N ARG A 141 -1.39 -9.17 24.79
CA ARG A 141 -2.18 -8.55 25.85
C ARG A 141 -3.57 -8.17 25.33
N PRO A 142 -4.63 -8.41 26.13
CA PRO A 142 -5.99 -8.13 25.70
C PRO A 142 -6.23 -6.63 25.49
N ARG A 143 -7.29 -6.30 24.69
CA ARG A 143 -7.72 -4.94 24.39
C ARG A 143 -6.80 -4.13 23.44
N ARG A 144 -5.94 -4.78 22.66
CA ARG A 144 -5.30 -4.12 21.54
C ARG A 144 -6.33 -3.88 20.44
N ARG A 145 -6.56 -2.63 20.12
CA ARG A 145 -7.49 -2.24 19.04
C ARG A 145 -6.69 -1.90 17.78
N VAL A 146 -7.15 -2.45 16.69
CA VAL A 146 -6.74 -2.04 15.34
C VAL A 146 -7.93 -1.29 14.73
N SER A 147 -7.68 -0.10 14.25
CA SER A 147 -8.65 0.70 13.53
C SER A 147 -8.30 0.70 12.05
N VAL A 148 -9.32 0.59 11.20
CA VAL A 148 -9.16 0.63 9.75
C VAL A 148 -10.07 1.71 9.19
N ARG A 149 -9.54 2.48 8.25
CA ARG A 149 -10.28 3.49 7.49
C ARG A 149 -10.06 3.25 6.00
N ILE A 150 -11.16 3.10 5.26
CA ILE A 150 -11.16 3.02 3.82
C ILE A 150 -11.62 4.38 3.31
N GLY A 151 -10.73 5.07 2.59
CA GLY A 151 -10.99 6.36 1.99
C GLY A 151 -11.84 6.28 0.73
N ASP A 152 -12.16 7.41 0.15
CA ASP A 152 -12.80 7.50 -1.16
C ASP A 152 -11.76 7.29 -2.27
N PRO A 153 -12.16 6.87 -3.48
CA PRO A 153 -11.25 6.76 -4.62
C PRO A 153 -10.50 8.07 -4.85
N ILE A 154 -9.18 7.97 -5.04
CA ILE A 154 -8.34 9.13 -5.32
C ILE A 154 -8.56 9.54 -6.78
N PRO A 155 -8.94 10.80 -7.06
CA PRO A 155 -9.18 11.25 -8.42
C PRO A 155 -7.87 11.34 -9.19
N LEU A 156 -7.69 10.48 -10.19
CA LEU A 156 -6.53 10.40 -11.08
C LEU A 156 -6.93 10.37 -12.55
N GLU A 157 -8.22 10.45 -12.87
CA GLU A 157 -8.77 10.29 -14.22
C GLU A 157 -8.23 11.34 -15.18
N ASP A 158 -7.99 12.56 -14.70
CA ASP A 158 -7.41 13.67 -15.45
C ASP A 158 -5.94 13.42 -15.86
N LEU A 159 -5.26 12.48 -15.20
CA LEU A 159 -3.89 12.10 -15.46
C LEU A 159 -3.79 10.83 -16.34
N CYS A 160 -4.90 10.10 -16.51
CA CYS A 160 -4.94 8.90 -17.35
C CYS A 160 -4.90 9.29 -18.84
N ARG A 161 -3.77 9.03 -19.49
CA ARG A 161 -3.52 9.28 -20.90
C ARG A 161 -3.07 8.01 -21.59
N GLU A 162 -3.08 7.98 -22.93
CA GLU A 162 -2.58 6.84 -23.71
C GLU A 162 -1.12 6.48 -23.39
N SER A 163 -0.31 7.49 -23.03
CA SER A 163 1.08 7.30 -22.59
C SER A 163 1.23 6.53 -21.29
N GLY A 164 0.17 6.45 -20.46
CA GLY A 164 0.21 5.75 -19.16
C GLY A 164 1.38 6.23 -18.30
N SER A 165 2.11 5.26 -17.73
CA SER A 165 3.27 5.57 -16.86
C SER A 165 4.53 6.01 -17.59
N ALA A 166 4.52 6.15 -18.93
CA ALA A 166 5.57 6.79 -19.68
C ALA A 166 5.54 8.34 -19.54
N ASP A 167 4.39 8.91 -19.19
CA ASP A 167 4.27 10.32 -18.82
C ASP A 167 4.81 10.53 -17.39
N HIS A 168 6.04 11.03 -17.31
CA HIS A 168 6.71 11.23 -16.02
C HIS A 168 6.04 12.31 -15.16
N GLU A 169 5.49 13.35 -15.76
CA GLU A 169 4.79 14.43 -15.05
C GLU A 169 3.49 13.90 -14.43
N ALA A 170 2.72 13.13 -15.22
CA ALA A 170 1.51 12.48 -14.72
C ALA A 170 1.81 11.50 -13.56
N VAL A 171 2.89 10.70 -13.66
CA VAL A 171 3.33 9.80 -12.59
C VAL A 171 3.73 10.56 -11.33
N GLU A 172 4.44 11.68 -11.47
CA GLU A 172 4.84 12.50 -10.33
C GLU A 172 3.62 13.11 -9.63
N GLU A 173 2.72 13.73 -10.40
CA GLU A 173 1.49 14.34 -9.87
C GLU A 173 0.58 13.28 -9.22
N ALA A 174 0.37 12.14 -9.86
CA ALA A 174 -0.39 11.04 -9.27
C ALA A 174 0.24 10.56 -7.95
N THR A 175 1.58 10.47 -7.90
CA THR A 175 2.29 10.09 -6.68
C THR A 175 2.07 11.09 -5.57
N LYS A 176 2.13 12.39 -5.86
CA LYS A 176 1.86 13.47 -4.89
C LYS A 176 0.42 13.42 -4.37
N ARG A 177 -0.57 13.22 -5.25
CA ARG A 177 -1.98 13.07 -4.86
C ARG A 177 -2.19 11.88 -3.93
N ILE A 178 -1.65 10.71 -4.29
CA ILE A 178 -1.72 9.51 -3.45
C ILE A 178 -1.07 9.76 -2.09
N GLN A 179 0.13 10.36 -2.06
CA GLN A 179 0.83 10.67 -0.82
C GLN A 179 0.00 11.58 0.09
N ARG A 180 -0.55 12.66 -0.45
CA ARG A 180 -1.37 13.63 0.28
C ARG A 180 -2.59 12.96 0.91
N VAL A 181 -3.35 12.22 0.10
CA VAL A 181 -4.56 11.54 0.59
C VAL A 181 -4.22 10.49 1.66
N MET A 182 -3.14 9.73 1.49
CA MET A 182 -2.72 8.78 2.53
C MET A 182 -2.43 9.47 3.87
N ILE A 183 -1.80 10.64 3.86
CA ILE A 183 -1.50 11.41 5.07
C ILE A 183 -2.78 11.97 5.70
N GLU A 184 -3.67 12.53 4.89
CA GLU A 184 -4.97 13.06 5.32
C GLU A 184 -5.83 11.96 5.98
N GLU A 185 -5.87 10.79 5.37
CA GLU A 185 -6.62 9.65 5.91
C GLU A 185 -5.98 9.09 7.21
N VAL A 186 -4.64 9.10 7.33
CA VAL A 186 -3.95 8.78 8.59
C VAL A 186 -4.27 9.83 9.65
N ALA A 187 -4.25 11.12 9.33
CA ALA A 187 -4.60 12.20 10.23
C ALA A 187 -6.03 12.04 10.76
N ALA A 188 -6.98 11.77 9.87
CA ALA A 188 -8.37 11.53 10.20
C ALA A 188 -8.56 10.29 11.09
N LEU A 189 -7.81 9.20 10.81
CA LEU A 189 -7.88 7.98 11.62
C LEU A 189 -7.28 8.14 13.02
N ARG A 190 -6.19 8.91 13.13
CA ARG A 190 -5.49 9.18 14.40
C ARG A 190 -6.17 10.29 15.21
N GLY A 191 -6.94 11.18 14.57
CA GLY A 191 -7.45 12.41 15.17
C GLY A 191 -6.33 13.40 15.52
N GLU A 192 -5.27 13.43 14.71
CA GLU A 192 -4.08 14.25 14.90
C GLU A 192 -3.84 15.12 13.66
N GLU A 193 -3.22 16.27 13.82
CA GLU A 193 -2.77 17.08 12.69
C GLU A 193 -1.59 16.42 11.98
N ALA A 194 -1.63 16.43 10.64
CA ALA A 194 -0.53 15.93 9.84
C ALA A 194 0.71 16.82 9.99
N PRO A 195 1.91 16.24 10.05
CA PRO A 195 3.14 17.02 10.10
C PRO A 195 3.36 17.75 8.76
N THR A 196 4.09 18.86 8.82
CA THR A 196 4.56 19.54 7.62
C THR A 196 5.60 18.66 6.91
N GLY A 197 5.39 18.40 5.61
CA GLY A 197 6.27 17.56 4.81
C GLY A 197 6.18 16.06 5.11
N VAL A 198 6.99 15.28 4.41
CA VAL A 198 7.07 13.82 4.52
C VAL A 198 8.46 13.37 4.94
N TRP A 199 8.54 12.29 5.70
CA TRP A 199 9.81 11.70 6.08
C TRP A 199 10.53 11.10 4.88
N ASP A 200 11.72 11.60 4.58
CA ASP A 200 12.61 10.98 3.60
C ASP A 200 13.61 10.06 4.33
N ARG A 201 13.54 8.77 4.04
CA ARG A 201 14.36 7.76 4.70
C ARG A 201 15.86 7.86 4.40
N LYS A 202 16.24 8.54 3.30
CA LYS A 202 17.66 8.72 2.93
C LYS A 202 18.26 9.89 3.69
N LEU A 203 17.50 10.99 3.74
CA LEU A 203 17.90 12.22 4.43
C LEU A 203 17.68 12.11 5.95
N LYS A 204 16.77 11.21 6.39
CA LYS A 204 16.34 11.05 7.78
C LYS A 204 15.77 12.34 8.37
N GLU A 205 15.04 13.07 7.56
CA GLU A 205 14.33 14.30 7.91
C GLU A 205 13.05 14.43 7.11
N ARG A 206 12.19 15.38 7.49
CA ARG A 206 11.00 15.72 6.72
C ARG A 206 11.37 16.69 5.62
N VAL A 207 10.86 16.41 4.42
CA VAL A 207 11.04 17.23 3.22
C VAL A 207 9.68 17.61 2.65
N ASP A 208 9.62 18.69 1.88
CA ASP A 208 8.43 19.06 1.15
C ASP A 208 8.07 18.01 0.07
N TYR A 209 6.78 18.01 -0.34
CA TYR A 209 6.29 17.07 -1.36
C TYR A 209 6.79 17.43 -2.76
#